data_700b655730e62cd3a318dd9e4d99754d
#
_entry.id   700b655730e62cd3a318dd9e4d99754d
#
_cell.length_a   1.000
_cell.length_b   1.000
_cell.length_c   1.000
_cell.angle_alpha   90.00
_cell.angle_beta   90.00
_cell.angle_gamma   90.00
#
_symmetry.space_group_name_H-M   'P 1'
#
loop_
_entity.id
_entity.type
_entity.pdbx_description
1 polymer ?
#
loop_
_entity_poly.entity_id
_entity_poly.type
_entity_poly.pdbx_seq_one_letter_code
_entity_poly.pdbx_strand_id
1 'polypeptide(L)'
;MARNSFIQISKLGNLKGRIDYITNPKRQENLYAVYNTTDDTFWHELARCNRLEFKKSGSAGKCIESRELIIALPEPFCNMDKQKVLKDFTELFRRTYGVNCIAAMHHNKTKTNLHIHLIFSEREELKNDIKKIATRNM
;
A
#
# COMPACT_ATOMS: atom_id res chain seq x y z
N MET A 1 19.05 17.29 9.97
CA MET A 1 17.76 17.75 10.50
C MET A 1 16.72 16.66 10.34
N ALA A 2 16.03 16.38 11.41
CA ALA A 2 14.97 15.37 11.36
C ALA A 2 13.87 15.84 10.39
N ARG A 3 13.45 14.94 9.54
CA ARG A 3 12.34 15.22 8.63
C ARG A 3 11.04 15.13 9.41
N ASN A 4 10.17 16.07 9.18
CA ASN A 4 8.81 16.00 9.67
C ASN A 4 8.03 14.98 8.84
N SER A 5 6.74 14.93 8.96
CA SER A 5 5.94 14.00 8.18
C SER A 5 5.77 14.52 6.74
N PHE A 6 5.67 13.58 5.80
CA PHE A 6 5.23 13.88 4.43
C PHE A 6 4.46 12.69 3.89
N ILE A 7 3.67 12.95 2.85
CA ILE A 7 2.88 11.91 2.18
C ILE A 7 3.14 12.01 0.69
N GLN A 8 3.40 10.88 0.06
CA GLN A 8 3.61 10.77 -1.37
C GLN A 8 2.75 9.65 -1.93
N ILE A 9 2.16 9.85 -3.11
CA ILE A 9 1.39 8.83 -3.81
C ILE A 9 2.16 8.39 -5.05
N SER A 10 2.30 7.09 -5.24
CA SER A 10 2.98 6.51 -6.39
C SER A 10 2.07 5.54 -7.13
N LYS A 11 2.26 5.46 -8.44
CA LYS A 11 1.57 4.50 -9.29
C LYS A 11 2.39 3.23 -9.39
N LEU A 12 1.74 2.08 -9.32
CA LEU A 12 2.42 0.79 -9.35
C LEU A 12 2.07 0.04 -10.63
N GLY A 13 3.08 -0.26 -11.43
CA GLY A 13 2.91 -1.07 -12.63
C GLY A 13 3.11 -2.56 -12.37
N ASN A 14 3.75 -2.93 -11.27
CA ASN A 14 3.97 -4.31 -10.87
C ASN A 14 3.61 -4.48 -9.41
N LEU A 15 2.31 -4.74 -9.18
CA LEU A 15 1.77 -4.84 -7.83
C LEU A 15 2.42 -5.96 -7.03
N LYS A 16 2.49 -7.16 -7.60
CA LYS A 16 3.08 -8.30 -6.91
C LYS A 16 4.53 -8.05 -6.51
N GLY A 17 5.32 -7.49 -7.42
CA GLY A 17 6.71 -7.18 -7.14
C GLY A 17 6.86 -6.15 -6.03
N ARG A 18 5.98 -5.16 -6.01
CA ARG A 18 6.05 -4.12 -4.99
C ARG A 18 5.63 -4.65 -3.62
N ILE A 19 4.57 -5.45 -3.55
CA ILE A 19 4.16 -6.10 -2.29
C ILE A 19 5.31 -6.94 -1.75
N ASP A 20 5.91 -7.74 -2.61
CA ASP A 20 7.05 -8.57 -2.20
C ASP A 20 8.19 -7.71 -1.67
N TYR A 21 8.48 -6.61 -2.35
CA TYR A 21 9.57 -5.73 -1.95
C TYR A 21 9.35 -5.09 -0.57
N ILE A 22 8.16 -4.55 -0.31
CA ILE A 22 7.91 -3.83 0.96
C ILE A 22 7.68 -4.77 2.15
N THR A 23 7.31 -6.03 1.91
CA THR A 23 6.97 -6.97 3.00
C THR A 23 8.06 -8.00 3.27
N ASN A 24 9.13 -8.00 2.51
CA ASN A 24 10.18 -9.02 2.62
C ASN A 24 11.34 -8.51 3.47
N PRO A 25 11.59 -9.10 4.67
CA PRO A 25 12.68 -8.66 5.53
C PRO A 25 14.05 -8.84 4.91
N LYS A 26 14.20 -9.68 3.90
CA LYS A 26 15.48 -9.83 3.17
C LYS A 26 15.76 -8.63 2.28
N ARG A 27 14.73 -7.89 1.87
CA ARG A 27 14.85 -6.72 1.01
C ARG A 27 14.78 -5.40 1.78
N GLN A 28 14.18 -5.44 2.99
CA GLN A 28 14.01 -4.26 3.84
C GLN A 28 14.75 -4.51 5.15
N GLU A 29 15.92 -3.92 5.32
CA GLU A 29 16.77 -4.16 6.48
C GLU A 29 16.08 -3.87 7.81
N ASN A 30 15.28 -2.82 7.85
CA ASN A 30 14.66 -2.37 9.09
C ASN A 30 13.14 -2.46 8.99
N LEU A 31 12.66 -3.62 8.56
CA LEU A 31 11.23 -3.90 8.50
C LEU A 31 10.73 -4.29 9.89
N TYR A 32 9.76 -3.50 10.40
CA TYR A 32 9.24 -3.69 11.76
C TYR A 32 7.86 -4.33 11.80
N ALA A 33 7.04 -4.11 10.79
CA ALA A 33 5.67 -4.57 10.83
C ALA A 33 5.10 -4.68 9.42
N VAL A 34 4.17 -5.63 9.24
CA VAL A 34 3.42 -5.82 8.00
C VAL A 34 1.96 -6.04 8.40
N TYR A 35 1.03 -5.44 7.66
CA TYR A 35 -0.39 -5.64 7.90
C TYR A 35 -1.14 -5.68 6.58
N ASN A 36 -2.00 -6.69 6.42
CA ASN A 36 -2.81 -6.89 5.22
C ASN A 36 -4.27 -7.04 5.64
N THR A 37 -5.16 -6.23 5.07
CA THR A 37 -6.58 -6.27 5.43
C THR A 37 -7.33 -7.38 4.71
N THR A 38 -6.70 -8.06 3.77
CA THR A 38 -7.29 -9.16 3.00
C THR A 38 -6.22 -10.24 2.80
N ASP A 39 -6.22 -10.91 1.65
CA ASP A 39 -5.28 -11.99 1.36
C ASP A 39 -4.58 -11.80 0.01
N ASP A 40 -3.62 -12.68 -0.27
CA ASP A 40 -2.84 -12.61 -1.52
C ASP A 40 -3.71 -12.79 -2.75
N THR A 41 -4.77 -13.59 -2.65
CA THR A 41 -5.69 -13.83 -3.75
C THR A 41 -6.34 -12.53 -4.22
N PHE A 42 -6.74 -11.68 -3.27
CA PHE A 42 -7.32 -10.38 -3.62
C PHE A 42 -6.35 -9.53 -4.45
N TRP A 43 -5.11 -9.43 -4.00
CA TRP A 43 -4.12 -8.60 -4.69
C TRP A 43 -3.79 -9.14 -6.07
N HIS A 44 -3.73 -10.45 -6.21
CA HIS A 44 -3.51 -11.09 -7.50
C HIS A 44 -4.67 -10.79 -8.46
N GLU A 45 -5.91 -10.91 -7.99
CA GLU A 45 -7.10 -10.63 -8.79
C GLU A 45 -7.21 -9.14 -9.13
N LEU A 46 -6.82 -8.26 -8.22
CA LEU A 46 -6.80 -6.82 -8.47
C LEU A 46 -5.89 -6.49 -9.65
N ALA A 47 -4.67 -7.03 -9.64
CA ALA A 47 -3.72 -6.83 -10.73
C ALA A 47 -4.28 -7.35 -12.05
N ARG A 48 -4.87 -8.56 -12.03
CA ARG A 48 -5.45 -9.18 -13.21
C ARG A 48 -6.60 -8.33 -13.78
N CYS A 49 -7.51 -7.89 -12.93
CA CYS A 49 -8.65 -7.06 -13.36
C CYS A 49 -8.19 -5.74 -13.97
N ASN A 50 -7.22 -5.09 -13.37
CA ASN A 50 -6.72 -3.82 -13.88
C ASN A 50 -6.01 -4.00 -15.21
N ARG A 51 -5.26 -5.09 -15.39
CA ARG A 51 -4.63 -5.38 -16.67
C ARG A 51 -5.65 -5.67 -17.76
N LEU A 52 -6.70 -6.43 -17.45
CA LEU A 52 -7.75 -6.73 -18.42
C LEU A 52 -8.49 -5.47 -18.87
N GLU A 53 -8.84 -4.59 -17.91
CA GLU A 53 -9.50 -3.33 -18.26
C GLU A 53 -8.60 -2.43 -19.09
N PHE A 54 -7.34 -2.37 -18.75
CA PHE A 54 -6.39 -1.56 -19.51
C PHE A 54 -6.27 -2.05 -20.95
N LYS A 55 -6.18 -3.36 -21.13
CA LYS A 55 -6.09 -3.96 -22.44
C LYS A 55 -7.34 -3.69 -23.26
N LYS A 56 -8.52 -3.82 -22.65
CA LYS A 56 -9.80 -3.57 -23.32
C LYS A 56 -9.98 -2.10 -23.71
N SER A 57 -9.43 -1.18 -22.91
CA SER A 57 -9.58 0.24 -23.18
C SER A 57 -8.79 0.69 -24.40
N GLY A 58 -7.77 -0.05 -24.81
CA GLY A 58 -6.90 0.32 -25.92
C GLY A 58 -6.02 1.53 -25.60
N SER A 59 -5.93 1.92 -24.34
CA SER A 59 -5.14 3.08 -23.94
C SER A 59 -3.65 2.87 -24.18
N ALA A 60 -2.96 3.95 -24.56
CA ALA A 60 -1.51 3.94 -24.66
C ALA A 60 -0.89 4.14 -23.27
N GLY A 61 0.38 3.80 -23.13
CA GLY A 61 1.12 3.99 -21.90
C GLY A 61 1.17 2.73 -21.06
N LYS A 62 1.41 2.92 -19.76
CA LYS A 62 1.63 1.80 -18.85
C LYS A 62 0.38 1.51 -18.04
N CYS A 63 0.10 0.21 -17.84
CA CYS A 63 -0.98 -0.22 -16.97
C CYS A 63 -0.62 0.10 -15.52
N ILE A 64 -1.58 0.67 -14.78
CA ILE A 64 -1.45 0.89 -13.34
C ILE A 64 -2.24 -0.20 -12.65
N GLU A 65 -1.54 -1.07 -11.92
CA GLU A 65 -2.17 -2.18 -11.21
C GLU A 65 -2.71 -1.75 -9.84
N SER A 66 -2.06 -0.80 -9.21
CA SER A 66 -2.50 -0.26 -7.92
C SER A 66 -1.73 1.03 -7.62
N ARG A 67 -1.95 1.59 -6.42
CA ARG A 67 -1.26 2.79 -5.98
C ARG A 67 -0.73 2.58 -4.57
N GLU A 68 0.29 3.36 -4.24
CA GLU A 68 0.94 3.27 -2.93
C GLU A 68 1.06 4.65 -2.32
N LEU A 69 0.71 4.74 -1.03
CA LEU A 69 1.03 5.89 -0.20
C LEU A 69 2.34 5.60 0.53
N ILE A 70 3.24 6.55 0.52
CA ILE A 70 4.46 6.50 1.31
C ILE A 70 4.35 7.64 2.32
N ILE A 71 4.37 7.31 3.60
CA ILE A 71 4.13 8.25 4.68
C ILE A 71 5.32 8.26 5.61
N ALA A 72 5.99 9.41 5.72
CA ALA A 72 7.06 9.57 6.70
C ALA A 72 6.45 9.97 8.03
N LEU A 73 6.83 9.26 9.08
CA LEU A 73 6.30 9.49 10.43
C LEU A 73 7.27 10.33 11.26
N PRO A 74 6.73 11.16 12.17
CA PRO A 74 7.56 11.90 13.10
C PRO A 74 8.35 10.97 14.01
N GLU A 75 9.49 11.46 14.50
CA GLU A 75 10.42 10.71 15.33
C GLU A 75 9.77 10.04 16.56
N PRO A 76 8.82 10.67 17.28
CA PRO A 76 8.20 10.03 18.45
C PRO A 76 7.54 8.69 18.16
N PHE A 77 7.14 8.42 16.91
CA PHE A 77 6.55 7.12 16.57
C PHE A 77 7.55 5.97 16.69
N CYS A 78 8.86 6.26 16.70
CA CYS A 78 9.88 5.22 16.86
C CYS A 78 9.79 4.52 18.21
N ASN A 79 9.21 5.17 19.21
CA ASN A 79 9.08 4.63 20.57
C ASN A 79 7.73 3.96 20.82
N MET A 80 6.88 3.88 19.83
CA MET A 80 5.56 3.27 19.95
C MET A 80 5.58 1.82 19.47
N ASP A 81 4.55 1.05 19.83
CA ASP A 81 4.35 -0.30 19.32
C ASP A 81 4.06 -0.20 17.82
N LYS A 82 5.05 -0.55 17.03
CA LYS A 82 4.98 -0.35 15.57
C LYS A 82 3.92 -1.20 14.91
N GLN A 83 3.71 -2.42 15.37
CA GLN A 83 2.67 -3.30 14.81
C GLN A 83 1.28 -2.70 15.07
N LYS A 84 1.06 -2.20 16.28
CA LYS A 84 -0.21 -1.58 16.61
C LYS A 84 -0.43 -0.29 15.83
N VAL A 85 0.57 0.56 15.72
CA VAL A 85 0.47 1.81 14.96
C VAL A 85 0.13 1.51 13.50
N LEU A 86 0.81 0.54 12.89
CA LEU A 86 0.57 0.18 11.51
C LEU A 86 -0.85 -0.38 11.33
N LYS A 87 -1.26 -1.27 12.21
CA LYS A 87 -2.60 -1.85 12.15
C LYS A 87 -3.68 -0.77 12.28
N ASP A 88 -3.56 0.10 13.28
CA ASP A 88 -4.55 1.15 13.53
C ASP A 88 -4.65 2.11 12.35
N PHE A 89 -3.51 2.51 11.79
CA PHE A 89 -3.49 3.41 10.64
C PHE A 89 -4.12 2.75 9.40
N THR A 90 -3.73 1.51 9.13
CA THR A 90 -4.21 0.80 7.95
C THR A 90 -5.71 0.53 8.02
N GLU A 91 -6.20 0.14 9.21
CA GLU A 91 -7.64 -0.09 9.40
C GLU A 91 -8.43 1.22 9.33
N LEU A 92 -7.87 2.32 9.80
CA LEU A 92 -8.52 3.62 9.66
C LEU A 92 -8.65 3.99 8.18
N PHE A 93 -7.59 3.80 7.41
CA PHE A 93 -7.61 4.05 5.97
C PHE A 93 -8.66 3.17 5.27
N ARG A 94 -8.67 1.87 5.59
CA ARG A 94 -9.62 0.93 5.03
C ARG A 94 -11.07 1.34 5.30
N ARG A 95 -11.37 1.72 6.55
CA ARG A 95 -12.72 2.13 6.94
C ARG A 95 -13.12 3.45 6.31
N THR A 96 -12.19 4.39 6.22
CA THR A 96 -12.47 5.72 5.68
C THR A 96 -12.80 5.67 4.19
N TYR A 97 -12.08 4.86 3.44
CA TYR A 97 -12.23 4.82 1.98
C TYR A 97 -12.91 3.56 1.46
N GLY A 98 -13.19 2.60 2.32
CA GLY A 98 -13.89 1.37 1.92
C GLY A 98 -13.08 0.47 0.98
N VAL A 99 -11.75 0.48 1.10
CA VAL A 99 -10.88 -0.28 0.21
C VAL A 99 -9.90 -1.11 0.99
N ASN A 100 -9.47 -2.25 0.43
CA ASN A 100 -8.45 -3.08 1.04
C ASN A 100 -7.07 -2.47 0.88
N CYS A 101 -6.21 -2.76 1.87
CA CYS A 101 -4.86 -2.24 1.94
C CYS A 101 -3.88 -3.30 2.40
N ILE A 102 -2.65 -3.18 1.95
CA ILE A 102 -1.54 -3.93 2.52
C ILE A 102 -0.42 -2.93 2.82
N ALA A 103 0.12 -2.98 4.02
CA ALA A 103 1.05 -1.98 4.48
C ALA A 103 2.24 -2.59 5.18
N ALA A 104 3.35 -1.86 5.17
CA ALA A 104 4.57 -2.23 5.87
C ALA A 104 5.19 -0.98 6.49
N MET A 105 5.86 -1.16 7.62
CA MET A 105 6.55 -0.07 8.31
C MET A 105 8.02 -0.40 8.47
N HIS A 106 8.88 0.51 8.04
CA HIS A 106 10.32 0.30 8.17
C HIS A 106 11.07 1.61 8.33
N HIS A 107 12.31 1.53 8.78
CA HIS A 107 13.28 2.61 8.70
C HIS A 107 14.10 2.48 7.42
N ASN A 108 14.66 3.60 6.97
CA ASN A 108 15.72 3.57 5.96
C ASN A 108 17.00 2.97 6.60
N LYS A 109 18.04 2.76 5.80
CA LYS A 109 19.29 2.15 6.27
C LYS A 109 19.94 2.89 7.44
N THR A 110 19.87 4.21 7.42
CA THR A 110 20.48 5.04 8.46
C THR A 110 19.59 5.25 9.67
N LYS A 111 18.38 4.70 9.66
CA LYS A 111 17.37 4.83 10.72
C LYS A 111 17.02 6.28 11.03
N THR A 112 17.03 7.14 10.00
CA THR A 112 16.69 8.54 10.15
C THR A 112 15.24 8.85 9.77
N ASN A 113 14.59 7.96 9.05
CA ASN A 113 13.21 8.16 8.59
C ASN A 113 12.40 6.89 8.79
N LEU A 114 11.36 6.98 9.60
CA LEU A 114 10.40 5.90 9.75
C LEU A 114 9.28 6.10 8.74
N HIS A 115 8.99 5.07 7.94
CA HIS A 115 8.02 5.15 6.87
C HIS A 115 6.95 4.08 6.96
N ILE A 116 5.73 4.45 6.55
CA ILE A 116 4.69 3.48 6.22
C ILE A 116 4.57 3.46 4.70
N HIS A 117 4.62 2.26 4.13
CA HIS A 117 4.25 2.00 2.75
C HIS A 117 2.89 1.35 2.76
N LEU A 118 1.87 2.00 2.21
CA LEU A 118 0.51 1.49 2.19
C LEU A 118 0.03 1.40 0.76
N ILE A 119 -0.15 0.17 0.29
CA ILE A 119 -0.71 -0.11 -1.03
C ILE A 119 -2.21 -0.26 -0.86
N PHE A 120 -2.99 0.43 -1.68
CA PHE A 120 -4.44 0.40 -1.57
C PHE A 120 -5.08 0.11 -2.91
N SER A 121 -6.26 -0.50 -2.84
CA SER A 121 -7.07 -0.81 -4.00
C SER A 121 -7.98 0.37 -4.34
N GLU A 122 -8.18 0.62 -5.63
CA GLU A 122 -9.23 1.53 -6.09
C GLU A 122 -10.51 0.77 -6.44
N ARG A 123 -10.54 -0.52 -6.12
CA ARG A 123 -11.71 -1.39 -6.33
C ARG A 123 -12.13 -1.97 -5.00
N GLU A 124 -13.42 -2.06 -4.75
CA GLU A 124 -13.89 -2.74 -3.55
C GLU A 124 -13.91 -4.24 -3.77
N GLU A 125 -13.66 -4.97 -2.70
CA GLU A 125 -13.74 -6.42 -2.71
C GLU A 125 -15.19 -6.85 -2.56
N LEU A 126 -15.70 -7.60 -3.54
CA LEU A 126 -17.01 -8.21 -3.45
C LEU A 126 -16.84 -9.69 -3.14
N LYS A 127 -17.95 -10.33 -2.79
CA LYS A 127 -17.94 -11.73 -2.40
C LYS A 127 -17.30 -12.65 -3.44
N ASN A 128 -17.57 -12.40 -4.72
CA ASN A 128 -17.10 -13.25 -5.83
C ASN A 128 -16.40 -12.45 -6.93
N ASP A 129 -16.13 -11.16 -6.71
CA ASP A 129 -15.57 -10.32 -7.76
C ASP A 129 -14.96 -9.07 -7.15
N ILE A 130 -14.21 -8.34 -7.97
CA ILE A 130 -13.62 -7.05 -7.60
C ILE A 130 -14.30 -5.98 -8.43
N LYS A 131 -14.94 -5.04 -7.76
CA LYS A 131 -15.66 -3.96 -8.40
C LYS A 131 -14.91 -2.65 -8.28
N LYS A 132 -14.84 -1.93 -9.36
CA LYS A 132 -14.22 -0.61 -9.35
C LYS A 132 -15.09 0.35 -8.55
N ILE A 133 -14.48 1.08 -7.64
CA ILE A 133 -15.18 2.09 -6.86
C ILE A 133 -14.90 3.48 -7.44
N ALA A 134 -15.80 4.40 -7.17
CA ALA A 134 -15.66 5.77 -7.62
C ALA A 134 -14.72 6.51 -6.67
N THR A 135 -13.43 6.34 -6.86
CA THR A 135 -12.44 6.86 -5.92
C THR A 135 -11.51 7.89 -6.52
N ARG A 136 -11.92 8.49 -7.57
CA ARG A 136 -11.05 9.45 -8.24
C ARG A 136 -10.66 10.66 -7.41
N ASN A 137 -11.37 10.87 -6.33
CA ASN A 137 -11.15 12.01 -5.43
C ASN A 137 -10.29 11.67 -4.21
N MET A 138 -9.72 10.49 -4.18
CA MET A 138 -8.82 10.12 -3.09
C MET A 138 -7.57 10.96 -3.10
#